data_aa3ff9ba382c0f8efad3838603227f3d
#
_entry.id   aa3ff9ba382c0f8efad3838603227f3d
#
_cell.length_a   1.000
_cell.length_b   1.000
_cell.length_c   1.000
_cell.angle_alpha   90.00
_cell.angle_beta   90.00
_cell.angle_gamma   90.00
#
_symmetry.space_group_name_H-M   'P 1'
#
loop_
_entity.id
_entity.type
_entity.pdbx_description
1 polymer ?
#
loop_
_entity_poly.entity_id
_entity_poly.type
_entity_poly.pdbx_seq_one_letter_code
_entity_poly.pdbx_strand_id
1 'polypeptide(L)'
;MANGSLDGWIFNKNQETALGWQIRKKIILDIAKGLAYLHEGCNQKIIHLDIKPQNILLDENFNAKVSDFGLSKILGKEQSRVITTMRGTPGYMAPEWLSSVITEKVNVYSFGIVVLEILCGRPNLDGSQQEEEDRHLLGLFRTKQEEEKLMDLVDKCSDDMQSNEAEVVEMMKVAAWCLQTEYARRPSMSNLVKLFEGSVDVEGSMIEEILHGLTPEAMEAYSSTILPSMLSGPR
;
A
#
# COMPACT_ATOMS: atom_id res chain seq x y z
N MET A 1 7.83 -15.57 13.23
CA MET A 1 9.05 -14.90 12.82
C MET A 1 9.62 -14.15 13.99
N ALA A 2 10.95 -14.00 14.08
CA ALA A 2 11.61 -13.47 15.29
C ALA A 2 11.15 -12.04 15.65
N ASN A 3 10.97 -11.17 14.65
CA ASN A 3 10.57 -9.78 14.84
C ASN A 3 9.04 -9.54 14.68
N GLY A 4 8.23 -10.60 14.70
CA GLY A 4 6.76 -10.47 14.64
C GLY A 4 6.27 -9.90 13.33
N SER A 5 5.19 -9.10 13.39
CA SER A 5 4.57 -8.43 12.24
C SER A 5 4.99 -6.96 12.14
N LEU A 6 4.92 -6.43 10.93
CA LEU A 6 5.39 -5.08 10.57
C LEU A 6 4.67 -3.95 11.33
N ASP A 7 3.37 -4.11 11.62
CA ASP A 7 2.57 -3.12 12.34
C ASP A 7 3.14 -2.78 13.72
N GLY A 8 3.69 -3.76 14.42
CA GLY A 8 4.34 -3.55 15.72
C GLY A 8 5.60 -2.66 15.65
N TRP A 9 6.16 -2.47 14.47
CA TRP A 9 7.35 -1.64 14.25
C TRP A 9 7.02 -0.27 13.70
N ILE A 10 6.16 -0.18 12.70
CA ILE A 10 5.86 1.09 12.03
C ILE A 10 4.90 1.98 12.81
N PHE A 11 4.04 1.40 13.67
CA PHE A 11 3.10 2.19 14.48
C PHE A 11 3.61 2.44 15.91
N ASN A 12 4.81 1.93 16.24
CA ASN A 12 5.44 2.18 17.52
C ASN A 12 6.12 3.56 17.50
N LYS A 13 5.65 4.47 18.37
CA LYS A 13 6.17 5.85 18.46
C LYS A 13 7.47 5.96 19.31
N ASN A 14 8.14 4.86 19.60
CA ASN A 14 9.40 4.88 20.34
C ASN A 14 10.57 5.10 19.36
N GLN A 15 11.23 6.26 19.46
CA GLN A 15 12.38 6.64 18.62
C GLN A 15 13.55 5.65 18.71
N GLU A 16 13.81 5.04 19.89
CA GLU A 16 14.94 4.12 20.07
C GLU A 16 14.79 2.82 19.25
N THR A 17 13.55 2.46 18.88
CA THR A 17 13.24 1.25 18.14
C THR A 17 12.67 1.54 16.75
N ALA A 18 12.65 2.81 16.31
CA ALA A 18 12.13 3.20 15.01
C ALA A 18 12.99 2.58 13.89
N LEU A 19 12.29 2.07 12.86
CA LEU A 19 12.96 1.53 11.67
C LEU A 19 13.58 2.67 10.87
N GLY A 20 14.89 2.60 10.63
CA GLY A 20 15.60 3.52 9.76
C GLY A 20 15.24 3.35 8.29
N TRP A 21 15.56 4.36 7.47
CA TRP A 21 15.18 4.44 6.06
C TRP A 21 15.61 3.20 5.24
N GLN A 22 16.83 2.75 5.41
CA GLN A 22 17.34 1.59 4.64
C GLN A 22 16.58 0.31 4.95
N ILE A 23 16.16 0.11 6.21
CA ILE A 23 15.35 -1.04 6.61
C ILE A 23 13.94 -0.92 6.03
N ARG A 24 13.33 0.27 6.03
CA ARG A 24 12.01 0.52 5.41
C ARG A 24 12.05 0.24 3.91
N LYS A 25 13.06 0.74 3.18
CA LYS A 25 13.28 0.44 1.76
C LYS A 25 13.38 -1.05 1.49
N LYS A 26 14.19 -1.75 2.29
CA LYS A 26 14.36 -3.20 2.18
C LYS A 26 13.04 -3.94 2.38
N ILE A 27 12.26 -3.58 3.40
CA ILE A 27 10.95 -4.18 3.68
C ILE A 27 10.00 -3.95 2.49
N ILE A 28 9.91 -2.73 1.96
CA ILE A 28 9.08 -2.40 0.79
C ILE A 28 9.49 -3.27 -0.41
N LEU A 29 10.78 -3.39 -0.70
CA LEU A 29 11.27 -4.22 -1.80
C LEU A 29 10.97 -5.71 -1.58
N ASP A 30 11.14 -6.23 -0.37
CA ASP A 30 10.85 -7.63 -0.03
C ASP A 30 9.37 -7.96 -0.23
N ILE A 31 8.45 -7.07 0.20
CA ILE A 31 7.00 -7.21 -0.05
C ILE A 31 6.72 -7.20 -1.55
N ALA A 32 7.31 -6.26 -2.29
CA ALA A 32 7.14 -6.17 -3.73
C ALA A 32 7.60 -7.46 -4.44
N LYS A 33 8.76 -8.02 -4.08
CA LYS A 33 9.27 -9.30 -4.60
C LYS A 33 8.34 -10.46 -4.28
N GLY A 34 7.83 -10.52 -3.04
CA GLY A 34 6.86 -11.53 -2.63
C GLY A 34 5.60 -11.49 -3.49
N LEU A 35 5.02 -10.30 -3.69
CA LEU A 35 3.83 -10.12 -4.53
C LEU A 35 4.10 -10.38 -6.01
N ALA A 36 5.25 -9.96 -6.55
CA ALA A 36 5.65 -10.27 -7.92
C ALA A 36 5.73 -11.79 -8.14
N TYR A 37 6.29 -12.52 -7.18
CA TYR A 37 6.34 -13.98 -7.24
C TYR A 37 4.93 -14.61 -7.24
N LEU A 38 4.02 -14.14 -6.39
CA LEU A 38 2.63 -14.62 -6.34
C LEU A 38 1.87 -14.34 -7.65
N HIS A 39 2.12 -13.19 -8.27
CA HIS A 39 1.41 -12.77 -9.48
C HIS A 39 1.97 -13.42 -10.76
N GLU A 40 3.28 -13.59 -10.85
CA GLU A 40 3.96 -13.94 -12.11
C GLU A 40 4.92 -15.12 -11.98
N GLY A 41 5.48 -15.39 -10.80
CA GLY A 41 6.46 -16.46 -10.57
C GLY A 41 5.85 -17.83 -10.30
N CYS A 42 4.59 -17.90 -9.89
CA CYS A 42 3.88 -19.14 -9.62
C CYS A 42 3.31 -19.75 -10.91
N ASN A 43 3.13 -21.10 -10.94
CA ASN A 43 2.46 -21.80 -12.05
C ASN A 43 1.02 -21.30 -12.28
N GLN A 44 0.35 -20.87 -11.24
CA GLN A 44 -0.96 -20.24 -11.25
C GLN A 44 -0.85 -18.93 -10.48
N LYS A 45 -1.49 -17.87 -10.99
CA LYS A 45 -1.50 -16.56 -10.34
C LYS A 45 -2.23 -16.64 -9.01
N ILE A 46 -1.62 -16.09 -7.95
CA ILE A 46 -2.21 -16.05 -6.62
C ILE A 46 -2.51 -14.58 -6.27
N ILE A 47 -3.78 -14.27 -6.00
CA ILE A 47 -4.21 -12.98 -5.49
C ILE A 47 -4.41 -13.13 -3.98
N HIS A 48 -3.67 -12.37 -3.18
CA HIS A 48 -3.63 -12.52 -1.72
C HIS A 48 -4.90 -12.02 -1.04
N LEU A 49 -5.41 -10.86 -1.44
CA LEU A 49 -6.65 -10.21 -0.99
C LEU A 49 -6.65 -9.63 0.44
N ASP A 50 -5.57 -9.78 1.21
CA ASP A 50 -5.48 -9.23 2.57
C ASP A 50 -4.05 -8.71 2.88
N ILE A 51 -3.49 -7.90 1.97
CA ILE A 51 -2.20 -7.26 2.16
C ILE A 51 -2.36 -6.09 3.13
N LYS A 52 -1.70 -6.18 4.28
CA LYS A 52 -1.67 -5.19 5.37
C LYS A 52 -0.47 -5.43 6.28
N PRO A 53 -0.02 -4.47 7.11
CA PRO A 53 1.17 -4.62 7.95
C PRO A 53 1.11 -5.82 8.92
N GLN A 54 -0.08 -6.18 9.42
CA GLN A 54 -0.27 -7.33 10.30
C GLN A 54 0.06 -8.66 9.63
N ASN A 55 -0.07 -8.73 8.29
CA ASN A 55 0.20 -9.92 7.49
C ASN A 55 1.60 -9.91 6.84
N ILE A 56 2.45 -8.95 7.21
CA ILE A 56 3.85 -8.90 6.81
C ILE A 56 4.71 -9.27 8.02
N LEU A 57 5.35 -10.42 7.97
CA LEU A 57 6.17 -10.92 9.06
C LEU A 57 7.64 -10.62 8.80
N LEU A 58 8.36 -10.23 9.87
CA LEU A 58 9.78 -9.87 9.84
C LEU A 58 10.62 -10.96 10.51
N ASP A 59 11.67 -11.42 9.84
CA ASP A 59 12.66 -12.30 10.44
C ASP A 59 13.70 -11.54 11.29
N GLU A 60 14.69 -12.22 11.84
CA GLU A 60 15.75 -11.65 12.68
C GLU A 60 16.59 -10.57 11.98
N ASN A 61 16.64 -10.59 10.65
CA ASN A 61 17.38 -9.63 9.82
C ASN A 61 16.45 -8.58 9.16
N PHE A 62 15.19 -8.46 9.63
CA PHE A 62 14.18 -7.60 9.03
C PHE A 62 13.89 -7.92 7.56
N ASN A 63 14.08 -9.19 7.11
CA ASN A 63 13.54 -9.60 5.83
C ASN A 63 12.02 -9.76 5.96
N ALA A 64 11.27 -9.11 5.06
CA ALA A 64 9.81 -9.16 5.09
C ALA A 64 9.27 -10.36 4.31
N LYS A 65 8.24 -11.01 4.85
CA LYS A 65 7.54 -12.13 4.20
C LYS A 65 6.04 -11.92 4.32
N VAL A 66 5.36 -12.00 3.18
CA VAL A 66 3.89 -12.02 3.11
C VAL A 66 3.36 -13.30 3.74
N SER A 67 2.36 -13.20 4.58
CA SER A 67 1.75 -14.29 5.34
C SER A 67 0.22 -14.19 5.34
N ASP A 68 -0.46 -15.21 5.89
CA ASP A 68 -1.92 -15.31 5.99
C ASP A 68 -2.63 -15.35 4.63
N PHE A 69 -2.56 -16.50 3.98
CA PHE A 69 -3.23 -16.77 2.70
C PHE A 69 -4.70 -17.19 2.85
N GLY A 70 -5.33 -16.96 4.01
CA GLY A 70 -6.70 -17.40 4.31
C GLY A 70 -7.78 -16.85 3.37
N LEU A 71 -7.57 -15.66 2.78
CA LEU A 71 -8.47 -15.06 1.81
C LEU A 71 -8.03 -15.23 0.34
N SER A 72 -6.85 -15.78 0.10
CA SER A 72 -6.22 -15.84 -1.23
C SER A 72 -7.05 -16.59 -2.25
N LYS A 73 -6.93 -16.18 -3.51
CA LYS A 73 -7.54 -16.84 -4.67
C LYS A 73 -6.48 -17.23 -5.68
N ILE A 74 -6.65 -18.40 -6.22
CA ILE A 74 -5.80 -18.95 -7.28
C ILE A 74 -6.54 -18.79 -8.61
N LEU A 75 -5.88 -18.15 -9.59
CA LEU A 75 -6.37 -17.98 -10.94
C LEU A 75 -5.74 -19.03 -11.86
N GLY A 76 -6.56 -19.73 -12.65
CA GLY A 76 -6.08 -20.57 -13.74
C GLY A 76 -5.35 -19.76 -14.81
N LYS A 77 -4.50 -20.42 -15.61
CA LYS A 77 -3.65 -19.76 -16.63
C LYS A 77 -4.40 -18.88 -17.65
N GLU A 78 -5.66 -19.21 -17.91
CA GLU A 78 -6.52 -18.48 -18.87
C GLU A 78 -7.46 -17.47 -18.19
N GLN A 79 -7.42 -17.38 -16.85
CA GLN A 79 -8.27 -16.48 -16.10
C GLN A 79 -7.49 -15.22 -15.71
N SER A 80 -7.96 -14.05 -16.19
CA SER A 80 -7.39 -12.74 -15.83
C SER A 80 -8.10 -12.07 -14.64
N ARG A 81 -9.26 -12.59 -14.21
CA ARG A 81 -10.12 -11.98 -13.19
C ARG A 81 -10.92 -13.02 -12.41
N VAL A 82 -11.29 -12.67 -11.19
CA VAL A 82 -12.20 -13.47 -10.33
C VAL A 82 -13.46 -12.66 -10.04
N ILE A 83 -14.61 -13.31 -10.05
CA ILE A 83 -15.83 -12.79 -9.44
C ILE A 83 -15.92 -13.37 -8.04
N THR A 84 -15.91 -12.53 -7.01
CA THR A 84 -15.95 -12.96 -5.62
C THR A 84 -16.74 -11.97 -4.77
N THR A 85 -17.29 -12.46 -3.66
CA THR A 85 -17.89 -11.57 -2.65
C THR A 85 -16.81 -10.69 -2.04
N MET A 86 -17.18 -9.46 -1.67
CA MET A 86 -16.30 -8.49 -1.01
C MET A 86 -15.68 -9.12 0.24
N ARG A 87 -14.35 -9.24 0.25
CA ARG A 87 -13.55 -9.77 1.38
C ARG A 87 -12.24 -9.01 1.44
N GLY A 88 -11.75 -8.77 2.64
CA GLY A 88 -10.52 -8.02 2.90
C GLY A 88 -10.66 -7.12 4.12
N THR A 89 -9.61 -6.44 4.47
CA THR A 89 -9.59 -5.51 5.59
C THR A 89 -9.99 -4.10 5.13
N PRO A 90 -10.97 -3.44 5.78
CA PRO A 90 -11.30 -2.04 5.50
C PRO A 90 -10.05 -1.15 5.51
N GLY A 91 -10.00 -0.18 4.60
CA GLY A 91 -8.85 0.71 4.44
C GLY A 91 -7.77 0.21 3.48
N TYR A 92 -7.73 -1.09 3.16
CA TYR A 92 -6.77 -1.67 2.21
C TYR A 92 -7.43 -2.15 0.90
N MET A 93 -8.75 -2.11 0.84
CA MET A 93 -9.51 -2.60 -0.32
C MET A 93 -9.47 -1.60 -1.46
N ALA A 94 -9.21 -2.09 -2.66
CA ALA A 94 -9.22 -1.27 -3.87
C ALA A 94 -10.65 -0.89 -4.30
N PRO A 95 -10.84 0.27 -5.00
CA PRO A 95 -12.17 0.73 -5.40
C PRO A 95 -12.96 -0.26 -6.25
N GLU A 96 -12.30 -1.04 -7.10
CA GLU A 96 -12.96 -2.02 -7.98
C GLU A 96 -13.62 -3.19 -7.25
N TRP A 97 -13.44 -3.35 -5.95
CA TRP A 97 -14.22 -4.29 -5.16
C TRP A 97 -15.73 -4.04 -5.27
N LEU A 98 -16.15 -2.79 -5.54
CA LEU A 98 -17.56 -2.44 -5.78
C LEU A 98 -18.11 -3.06 -7.07
N SER A 99 -17.26 -3.33 -8.07
CA SER A 99 -17.64 -3.96 -9.34
C SER A 99 -17.56 -5.48 -9.31
N SER A 100 -17.06 -6.07 -8.21
CA SER A 100 -16.85 -7.52 -8.03
C SER A 100 -15.92 -8.17 -9.07
N VAL A 101 -15.20 -7.37 -9.87
CA VAL A 101 -14.23 -7.86 -10.87
C VAL A 101 -12.82 -7.65 -10.33
N ILE A 102 -12.24 -8.72 -9.80
CA ILE A 102 -10.97 -8.69 -9.06
C ILE A 102 -9.83 -9.24 -9.90
N THR A 103 -8.75 -8.49 -9.98
CA THR A 103 -7.48 -8.88 -10.60
C THR A 103 -6.35 -8.78 -9.56
N GLU A 104 -5.12 -9.15 -9.94
CA GLU A 104 -3.93 -8.93 -9.07
C GLU A 104 -3.71 -7.46 -8.72
N LYS A 105 -4.32 -6.54 -9.44
CA LYS A 105 -4.18 -5.09 -9.19
C LYS A 105 -4.78 -4.63 -7.87
N VAL A 106 -5.66 -5.43 -7.25
CA VAL A 106 -6.14 -5.14 -5.88
C VAL A 106 -5.02 -5.27 -4.86
N ASN A 107 -4.09 -6.24 -5.03
CA ASN A 107 -2.92 -6.36 -4.15
C ASN A 107 -1.94 -5.19 -4.35
N VAL A 108 -1.83 -4.68 -5.59
CA VAL A 108 -1.01 -3.49 -5.89
C VAL A 108 -1.55 -2.26 -5.15
N TYR A 109 -2.87 -2.08 -5.12
CA TYR A 109 -3.51 -1.01 -4.35
C TYR A 109 -3.22 -1.14 -2.85
N SER A 110 -3.48 -2.33 -2.27
CA SER A 110 -3.19 -2.59 -0.85
C SER A 110 -1.71 -2.40 -0.52
N PHE A 111 -0.80 -2.78 -1.42
CA PHE A 111 0.63 -2.52 -1.30
C PHE A 111 0.92 -1.01 -1.24
N GLY A 112 0.29 -0.20 -2.09
CA GLY A 112 0.43 1.26 -2.06
C GLY A 112 0.03 1.85 -0.69
N ILE A 113 -1.06 1.37 -0.08
CA ILE A 113 -1.46 1.76 1.29
C ILE A 113 -0.37 1.37 2.29
N VAL A 114 0.13 0.14 2.25
CA VAL A 114 1.19 -0.33 3.16
C VAL A 114 2.47 0.50 3.02
N VAL A 115 2.84 0.88 1.80
CA VAL A 115 3.99 1.77 1.56
C VAL A 115 3.78 3.11 2.25
N LEU A 116 2.62 3.74 2.11
CA LEU A 116 2.32 5.01 2.82
C LEU A 116 2.39 4.84 4.34
N GLU A 117 1.86 3.75 4.89
CA GLU A 117 1.93 3.47 6.34
C GLU A 117 3.38 3.31 6.82
N ILE A 118 4.23 2.62 6.04
CA ILE A 118 5.66 2.48 6.33
C ILE A 118 6.37 3.84 6.34
N LEU A 119 6.03 4.73 5.40
CA LEU A 119 6.67 6.04 5.28
C LEU A 119 6.17 7.05 6.32
N CYS A 120 4.89 6.98 6.68
CA CYS A 120 4.25 7.94 7.58
C CYS A 120 4.24 7.49 9.05
N GLY A 121 4.54 6.23 9.35
CA GLY A 121 4.54 5.71 10.73
C GLY A 121 3.17 5.73 11.41
N ARG A 122 2.07 5.69 10.62
CA ARG A 122 0.70 5.71 11.13
C ARG A 122 -0.23 4.84 10.29
N PRO A 123 -1.30 4.27 10.91
CA PRO A 123 -2.27 3.46 10.17
C PRO A 123 -3.10 4.30 9.20
N ASN A 124 -3.51 3.67 8.08
CA ASN A 124 -4.37 4.32 7.08
C ASN A 124 -5.72 4.75 7.66
N LEU A 125 -6.30 3.94 8.55
CA LEU A 125 -7.49 4.28 9.31
C LEU A 125 -7.11 4.43 10.79
N ASP A 126 -7.07 5.67 11.27
CA ASP A 126 -6.72 5.99 12.66
C ASP A 126 -7.94 6.53 13.41
N GLY A 127 -8.67 5.64 14.08
CA GLY A 127 -9.85 6.00 14.89
C GLY A 127 -9.52 6.81 16.15
N SER A 128 -8.24 6.99 16.51
CA SER A 128 -7.82 7.79 17.68
C SER A 128 -7.80 9.30 17.38
N GLN A 129 -7.84 9.70 16.10
CA GLN A 129 -7.82 11.10 15.71
C GLN A 129 -9.17 11.76 15.98
N GLN A 130 -9.14 12.98 16.48
CA GLN A 130 -10.34 13.76 16.82
C GLN A 130 -11.04 14.31 15.57
N GLU A 131 -10.25 14.87 14.66
CA GLU A 131 -10.75 15.41 13.39
C GLU A 131 -10.99 14.28 12.39
N GLU A 132 -12.13 14.30 11.70
CA GLU A 132 -12.51 13.26 10.74
C GLU A 132 -11.58 13.22 9.53
N GLU A 133 -11.09 14.40 9.11
CA GLU A 133 -10.12 14.55 8.01
C GLU A 133 -8.79 13.87 8.33
N ASP A 134 -8.35 13.91 9.59
CA ASP A 134 -7.09 13.31 10.04
C ASP A 134 -7.16 11.79 10.23
N ARG A 135 -8.36 11.20 10.22
CA ARG A 135 -8.54 9.75 10.38
C ARG A 135 -8.06 8.93 9.19
N HIS A 136 -7.98 9.53 8.01
CA HIS A 136 -7.68 8.86 6.76
C HIS A 136 -6.32 9.28 6.19
N LEU A 137 -5.27 8.45 6.36
CA LEU A 137 -3.94 8.75 5.82
C LEU A 137 -3.97 9.00 4.30
N LEU A 138 -4.74 8.22 3.55
CA LEU A 138 -4.85 8.41 2.10
C LEU A 138 -5.47 9.76 1.72
N GLY A 139 -6.44 10.25 2.51
CA GLY A 139 -7.00 11.60 2.34
C GLY A 139 -5.95 12.68 2.57
N LEU A 140 -5.27 12.62 3.72
CA LEU A 140 -4.17 13.52 4.05
C LEU A 140 -3.04 13.49 3.01
N PHE A 141 -2.69 12.31 2.52
CA PHE A 141 -1.67 12.15 1.49
C PHE A 141 -2.02 12.95 0.23
N ARG A 142 -3.26 12.90 -0.22
CA ARG A 142 -3.72 13.65 -1.41
C ARG A 142 -3.68 15.16 -1.17
N THR A 143 -4.21 15.63 -0.04
CA THR A 143 -4.14 17.04 0.32
C THR A 143 -2.69 17.53 0.36
N LYS A 144 -1.79 16.78 0.99
CA LYS A 144 -0.37 17.15 1.08
C LYS A 144 0.37 17.03 -0.25
N GLN A 145 -0.06 16.15 -1.13
CA GLN A 145 0.45 16.07 -2.50
C GLN A 145 0.06 17.30 -3.32
N GLU A 146 -1.21 17.76 -3.24
CA GLU A 146 -1.69 18.98 -3.89
C GLU A 146 -1.01 20.24 -3.35
N GLU A 147 -0.66 20.25 -2.05
CA GLU A 147 0.10 21.32 -1.42
C GLU A 147 1.62 21.28 -1.69
N GLU A 148 2.13 20.24 -2.36
CA GLU A 148 3.56 19.96 -2.55
C GLU A 148 4.33 19.81 -1.21
N LYS A 149 3.68 19.28 -0.17
CA LYS A 149 4.19 19.16 1.21
C LYS A 149 4.21 17.71 1.71
N LEU A 150 4.58 16.77 0.88
CA LEU A 150 4.57 15.34 1.24
C LEU A 150 5.44 15.02 2.47
N MET A 151 6.53 15.75 2.67
CA MET A 151 7.42 15.56 3.82
C MET A 151 6.75 15.85 5.16
N ASP A 152 5.66 16.63 5.21
CA ASP A 152 4.90 16.86 6.44
C ASP A 152 4.30 15.57 7.03
N LEU A 153 4.08 14.55 6.17
CA LEU A 153 3.49 13.25 6.54
C LEU A 153 4.51 12.22 7.01
N VAL A 154 5.80 12.45 6.74
CA VAL A 154 6.86 11.48 7.04
C VAL A 154 6.97 11.22 8.53
N ASP A 155 7.21 9.95 8.88
CA ASP A 155 7.41 9.52 10.26
C ASP A 155 8.55 10.31 10.95
N LYS A 156 8.16 11.10 11.95
CA LYS A 156 9.09 11.95 12.70
C LYS A 156 9.94 11.20 13.72
N CYS A 157 9.65 9.92 13.94
CA CYS A 157 10.47 9.07 14.81
C CYS A 157 11.75 8.56 14.13
N SER A 158 11.90 8.78 12.82
CA SER A 158 13.04 8.30 12.01
C SER A 158 13.78 9.50 11.39
N ASP A 159 14.77 10.03 12.10
CA ASP A 159 15.52 11.21 11.71
C ASP A 159 16.27 11.05 10.37
N ASP A 160 16.67 9.82 10.02
CA ASP A 160 17.37 9.52 8.77
C ASP A 160 16.47 9.63 7.53
N MET A 161 15.14 9.54 7.67
CA MET A 161 14.21 9.78 6.58
C MET A 161 14.23 11.24 6.13
N GLN A 162 14.42 12.18 7.03
CA GLN A 162 14.59 13.60 6.70
C GLN A 162 15.87 13.84 5.89
N SER A 163 16.94 13.11 6.20
CA SER A 163 18.20 13.19 5.47
C SER A 163 18.14 12.55 4.08
N ASN A 164 17.11 11.74 3.79
CA ASN A 164 16.88 11.05 2.53
C ASN A 164 15.59 11.53 1.82
N GLU A 165 15.24 12.81 2.01
CA GLU A 165 13.98 13.43 1.54
C GLU A 165 13.64 13.08 0.08
N ALA A 166 14.57 13.24 -0.85
CA ALA A 166 14.35 12.97 -2.26
C ALA A 166 13.89 11.52 -2.52
N GLU A 167 14.55 10.54 -1.89
CA GLU A 167 14.20 9.11 -2.05
C GLU A 167 12.85 8.79 -1.39
N VAL A 168 12.57 9.41 -0.24
CA VAL A 168 11.29 9.23 0.47
C VAL A 168 10.13 9.79 -0.35
N VAL A 169 10.29 10.98 -0.93
CA VAL A 169 9.27 11.59 -1.80
C VAL A 169 9.06 10.75 -3.06
N GLU A 170 10.13 10.25 -3.70
CA GLU A 170 9.99 9.34 -4.84
C GLU A 170 9.25 8.04 -4.46
N MET A 171 9.51 7.48 -3.28
CA MET A 171 8.77 6.32 -2.80
C MET A 171 7.29 6.63 -2.55
N MET A 172 6.96 7.83 -2.06
CA MET A 172 5.57 8.30 -1.93
C MET A 172 4.88 8.43 -3.29
N LYS A 173 5.58 8.91 -4.32
CA LYS A 173 5.05 8.97 -5.69
C LYS A 173 4.77 7.56 -6.25
N VAL A 174 5.65 6.60 -5.97
CA VAL A 174 5.41 5.20 -6.34
C VAL A 174 4.17 4.64 -5.62
N ALA A 175 3.98 4.97 -4.34
CA ALA A 175 2.75 4.60 -3.64
C ALA A 175 1.51 5.21 -4.32
N ALA A 176 1.56 6.50 -4.72
CA ALA A 176 0.49 7.15 -5.47
C ALA A 176 0.18 6.44 -6.80
N TRP A 177 1.20 5.96 -7.50
CA TRP A 177 1.01 5.15 -8.71
C TRP A 177 0.27 3.84 -8.44
N CYS A 178 0.57 3.17 -7.34
CA CYS A 178 -0.15 1.97 -6.93
C CYS A 178 -1.61 2.26 -6.55
N LEU A 179 -1.92 3.47 -6.09
CA LEU A 179 -3.23 3.89 -5.57
C LEU A 179 -4.16 4.50 -6.64
N GLN A 180 -3.83 4.36 -7.93
CA GLN A 180 -4.69 4.81 -9.02
C GLN A 180 -6.07 4.16 -8.92
N THR A 181 -7.14 4.97 -9.09
CA THR A 181 -8.53 4.49 -9.05
C THR A 181 -8.78 3.48 -10.16
N GLU A 182 -8.30 3.78 -11.37
CA GLU A 182 -8.36 2.87 -12.51
C GLU A 182 -7.28 1.80 -12.36
N TYR A 183 -7.68 0.55 -12.14
CA TYR A 183 -6.75 -0.56 -11.90
C TYR A 183 -5.76 -0.80 -13.06
N ALA A 184 -6.15 -0.50 -14.30
CA ALA A 184 -5.29 -0.65 -15.47
C ALA A 184 -4.07 0.31 -15.46
N ARG A 185 -4.17 1.45 -14.77
CA ARG A 185 -3.08 2.43 -14.63
C ARG A 185 -2.07 2.07 -13.54
N ARG A 186 -2.42 1.14 -12.65
CA ARG A 186 -1.49 0.67 -11.61
C ARG A 186 -0.38 -0.16 -12.23
N PRO A 187 0.86 -0.05 -11.74
CA PRO A 187 2.00 -0.85 -12.23
C PRO A 187 1.77 -2.35 -11.99
N SER A 188 2.57 -3.22 -12.63
CA SER A 188 2.74 -4.59 -12.17
C SER A 188 3.74 -4.62 -11.01
N MET A 189 3.67 -5.65 -10.15
CA MET A 189 4.65 -5.80 -9.07
C MET A 189 6.05 -6.05 -9.59
N SER A 190 6.22 -6.74 -10.72
CA SER A 190 7.52 -6.93 -11.38
C SER A 190 8.12 -5.62 -11.90
N ASN A 191 7.31 -4.68 -12.38
CA ASN A 191 7.78 -3.34 -12.76
C ASN A 191 8.27 -2.56 -11.54
N LEU A 192 7.55 -2.65 -10.41
CA LEU A 192 7.98 -2.01 -9.16
C LEU A 192 9.29 -2.60 -8.63
N VAL A 193 9.47 -3.92 -8.70
CA VAL A 193 10.74 -4.55 -8.30
C VAL A 193 11.90 -4.02 -9.15
N LYS A 194 11.74 -3.95 -10.49
CA LYS A 194 12.76 -3.41 -11.39
C LYS A 194 13.10 -1.95 -11.08
N LEU A 195 12.08 -1.15 -10.78
CA LEU A 195 12.24 0.26 -10.38
C LEU A 195 13.06 0.36 -9.08
N PHE A 196 12.67 -0.38 -8.04
CA PHE A 196 13.36 -0.34 -6.74
C PHE A 196 14.80 -0.89 -6.80
N GLU A 197 15.10 -1.78 -7.73
CA GLU A 197 16.45 -2.30 -7.99
C GLU A 197 17.30 -1.40 -8.92
N GLY A 198 16.73 -0.26 -9.39
CA GLY A 198 17.42 0.67 -10.29
C GLY A 198 17.65 0.10 -11.68
N SER A 199 16.91 -0.94 -12.08
CA SER A 199 17.07 -1.61 -13.38
C SER A 199 16.31 -0.93 -14.51
N VAL A 200 15.48 0.05 -14.22
CA VAL A 200 14.69 0.85 -15.18
C VAL A 200 14.66 2.29 -14.68
N ASP A 201 15.18 3.22 -15.47
CA ASP A 201 14.87 4.63 -15.34
C ASP A 201 13.41 4.83 -15.78
N VAL A 202 12.51 5.02 -14.81
CA VAL A 202 11.18 5.56 -15.14
C VAL A 202 11.39 7.04 -15.41
N GLU A 203 11.24 7.43 -16.67
CA GLU A 203 11.31 8.85 -17.03
C GLU A 203 10.39 9.64 -16.10
N GLY A 204 10.94 10.65 -15.42
CA GLY A 204 10.21 11.46 -14.43
C GLY A 204 8.88 12.02 -14.96
N SER A 205 8.78 12.24 -16.30
CA SER A 205 7.56 12.65 -17.00
C SER A 205 6.39 11.65 -16.83
N MET A 206 6.67 10.35 -16.78
CA MET A 206 5.63 9.32 -16.68
C MET A 206 5.03 9.27 -15.25
N ILE A 207 5.85 9.51 -14.24
CA ILE A 207 5.38 9.59 -12.84
C ILE A 207 4.58 10.89 -12.64
N GLU A 208 5.00 12.01 -13.23
CA GLU A 208 4.30 13.29 -13.16
C GLU A 208 2.92 13.24 -13.85
N GLU A 209 2.79 12.63 -15.05
CA GLU A 209 1.49 12.44 -15.71
C GLU A 209 0.54 11.56 -14.88
N ILE A 210 1.07 10.55 -14.19
CA ILE A 210 0.29 9.66 -13.33
C ILE A 210 -0.21 10.41 -12.09
N LEU A 211 0.60 11.29 -11.52
CA LEU A 211 0.24 12.10 -10.34
C LEU A 211 -0.89 13.09 -10.63
N HIS A 212 -0.91 13.70 -11.82
CA HIS A 212 -2.01 14.58 -12.26
C HIS A 212 -3.34 13.86 -12.50
N GLY A 213 -3.34 12.54 -12.65
CA GLY A 213 -4.55 11.72 -12.85
C GLY A 213 -5.30 11.31 -11.59
N LEU A 214 -4.88 11.73 -10.40
CA LEU A 214 -5.57 11.48 -9.13
C LEU A 214 -6.68 12.53 -8.93
N THR A 215 -7.89 12.30 -9.45
CA THR A 215 -9.00 13.25 -9.28
C THR A 215 -9.75 13.06 -7.95
N PRO A 216 -10.22 14.15 -7.29
CA PRO A 216 -10.97 14.10 -6.04
C PRO A 216 -12.31 13.34 -6.13
N GLU A 217 -12.97 13.38 -7.28
CA GLU A 217 -14.33 12.84 -7.51
C GLU A 217 -14.46 11.33 -7.27
N ALA A 218 -13.42 10.56 -7.51
CA ALA A 218 -13.42 9.11 -7.29
C ALA A 218 -13.44 8.70 -5.81
N MET A 219 -13.11 9.62 -4.89
CA MET A 219 -12.99 9.36 -3.45
C MET A 219 -14.25 9.61 -2.65
N GLU A 220 -15.05 10.61 -3.01
CA GLU A 220 -16.35 10.83 -2.37
C GLU A 220 -17.25 9.62 -2.51
N ALA A 221 -17.22 8.96 -3.67
CA ALA A 221 -17.93 7.71 -3.90
C ALA A 221 -17.45 6.58 -2.99
N TYR A 222 -16.14 6.51 -2.67
CA TYR A 222 -15.56 5.47 -1.82
C TYR A 222 -15.88 5.70 -0.33
N SER A 223 -15.70 6.93 0.15
CA SER A 223 -15.95 7.29 1.57
C SER A 223 -17.44 7.21 1.92
N SER A 224 -18.32 7.66 1.01
CA SER A 224 -19.78 7.67 1.25
C SER A 224 -20.44 6.29 1.08
N THR A 225 -19.89 5.39 0.27
CA THR A 225 -20.52 4.11 -0.07
C THR A 225 -20.06 2.93 0.79
N ILE A 226 -18.79 2.89 1.19
CA ILE A 226 -18.22 1.75 1.93
C ILE A 226 -18.36 1.90 3.45
N LEU A 227 -18.10 3.08 4.01
CA LEU A 227 -18.17 3.30 5.46
C LEU A 227 -19.55 3.04 6.09
N PRO A 228 -20.67 3.53 5.54
CA PRO A 228 -21.98 3.30 6.13
C PRO A 228 -22.44 1.84 6.08
N SER A 229 -22.07 1.08 5.04
CA SER A 229 -22.47 -0.32 4.89
C SER A 229 -21.71 -1.29 5.77
N MET A 230 -20.50 -0.94 6.20
CA MET A 230 -19.69 -1.78 7.09
C MET A 230 -20.00 -1.59 8.58
N LEU A 231 -20.56 -0.43 8.96
CA LEU A 231 -20.98 -0.13 10.35
C LEU A 231 -22.38 -0.68 10.67
N SER A 232 -23.18 -1.09 9.70
CA SER A 232 -24.51 -1.66 9.85
C SER A 232 -24.52 -3.19 9.74
N GLY A 233 -23.62 -3.89 10.46
CA GLY A 233 -23.71 -5.34 10.63
C GLY A 233 -24.98 -5.76 11.38
N PRO A 234 -25.55 -6.95 11.09
CA PRO A 234 -26.74 -7.41 11.77
C PRO A 234 -26.46 -7.59 13.28
N ARG A 235 -27.39 -7.09 14.08
CA ARG A 235 -27.44 -7.30 15.53
C ARG A 235 -27.73 -8.76 15.87
#